data_8f3a907efa247b203b3b0a6f1aefcbe5
#
_entry.id   8f3a907efa247b203b3b0a6f1aefcbe5
#
_cell.length_a   1.000
_cell.length_b   1.000
_cell.length_c   1.000
_cell.angle_alpha   90.00
_cell.angle_beta   90.00
_cell.angle_gamma   90.00
#
_symmetry.space_group_name_H-M   'P 1'
#
loop_
_entity.id
_entity.type
_entity.pdbx_description
1 polymer ?
#
loop_
_entity_poly.entity_id
_entity_poly.type
_entity_poly.pdbx_seq_one_letter_code
_entity_poly.pdbx_strand_id
1 'polypeptide(L)'
;MERFCREDVRDLSLTQAFYKLLDENKEYWCSLSTLYRLFRARGLNARRAPTRKARLRSRPTAYSAEKPNEVWTWDITYLRSSTYTGRFYYAYVIVDVYSRMVVSARVFDADNADFAVRFLGDAFRKYGIRPGQLVVHSDNGASMKAAPTMALLEKNGIIFSHSRPRVSNDNPYSESFFRTLKYSGDCLYPRDGFNSVEEAEQWVQSFVEHYN
;
A
#
# COMPACT_ATOMS: atom_id res chain seq x y z
N MET A 1 -3.39 29.53 33.86
CA MET A 1 -2.59 28.29 33.60
C MET A 1 -2.68 27.34 34.77
N GLU A 2 -2.63 27.78 36.00
CA GLU A 2 -2.77 26.93 37.20
C GLU A 2 -3.99 26.03 37.16
N ARG A 3 -5.12 26.51 36.64
CA ARG A 3 -6.37 25.73 36.52
C ARG A 3 -6.22 24.50 35.60
N PHE A 4 -5.32 24.52 34.65
CA PHE A 4 -5.01 23.36 33.79
C PHE A 4 -4.08 22.34 34.42
N CYS A 5 -3.48 22.67 35.59
CA CYS A 5 -2.63 21.77 36.36
C CYS A 5 -3.41 21.05 37.47
N ARG A 6 -4.71 21.28 37.61
CA ARG A 6 -5.58 20.58 38.58
C ARG A 6 -5.58 19.08 38.27
N GLU A 7 -5.69 18.26 39.30
CA GLU A 7 -5.66 16.80 39.19
C GLU A 7 -6.74 16.24 38.27
N ASP A 8 -7.93 16.86 38.28
CA ASP A 8 -9.10 16.42 37.48
C ASP A 8 -9.03 16.80 36.00
N VAL A 9 -8.06 17.62 35.59
CA VAL A 9 -7.88 18.06 34.17
C VAL A 9 -6.50 17.76 33.60
N ARG A 10 -5.50 17.51 34.43
CA ARG A 10 -4.10 17.30 33.98
C ARG A 10 -3.92 16.14 32.99
N ASP A 11 -4.76 15.11 33.09
CA ASP A 11 -4.73 13.93 32.24
C ASP A 11 -5.56 14.08 30.98
N LEU A 12 -6.32 15.15 30.86
CA LEU A 12 -7.10 15.47 29.66
C LEU A 12 -6.23 16.11 28.57
N SER A 13 -6.64 15.97 27.31
CA SER A 13 -6.04 16.77 26.25
C SER A 13 -6.32 18.26 26.53
N LEU A 14 -5.46 19.14 26.02
CA LEU A 14 -5.64 20.61 26.23
C LEU A 14 -7.01 21.09 25.73
N THR A 15 -7.53 20.51 24.65
CA THR A 15 -8.87 20.77 24.12
C THR A 15 -9.95 20.33 25.13
N GLN A 16 -9.88 19.12 25.64
CA GLN A 16 -10.85 18.60 26.60
C GLN A 16 -10.82 19.39 27.91
N ALA A 17 -9.61 19.68 28.42
CA ALA A 17 -9.44 20.51 29.62
C ALA A 17 -10.01 21.93 29.42
N PHE A 18 -9.81 22.52 28.23
CA PHE A 18 -10.36 23.84 27.90
C PHE A 18 -11.88 23.85 27.98
N TYR A 19 -12.55 22.92 27.30
CA TYR A 19 -14.02 22.89 27.30
C TYR A 19 -14.58 22.50 28.66
N LYS A 20 -13.98 21.59 29.40
CA LYS A 20 -14.39 21.25 30.74
C LYS A 20 -14.35 22.46 31.68
N LEU A 21 -13.23 23.19 31.67
CA LEU A 21 -13.08 24.39 32.49
C LEU A 21 -14.00 25.55 32.04
N LEU A 22 -14.29 25.66 30.75
CA LEU A 22 -15.24 26.61 30.20
C LEU A 22 -16.66 26.32 30.71
N ASP A 23 -17.09 25.07 30.70
CA ASP A 23 -18.40 24.62 31.16
C ASP A 23 -18.55 24.81 32.66
N GLU A 24 -17.51 24.50 33.45
CA GLU A 24 -17.51 24.68 34.91
C GLU A 24 -17.57 26.14 35.35
N ASN A 25 -16.77 26.99 34.70
CA ASN A 25 -16.63 28.41 35.14
C ASN A 25 -17.54 29.37 34.37
N LYS A 26 -18.09 28.92 33.21
CA LYS A 26 -18.89 29.77 32.28
C LYS A 26 -18.19 31.04 31.85
N GLU A 27 -16.84 31.05 31.87
CA GLU A 27 -16.02 32.20 31.53
C GLU A 27 -15.16 31.86 30.31
N TYR A 28 -15.19 32.69 29.29
CA TYR A 28 -14.34 32.58 28.12
C TYR A 28 -13.07 33.42 28.31
N TRP A 29 -11.92 32.78 28.41
CA TRP A 29 -10.63 33.49 28.64
C TRP A 29 -9.88 33.82 27.35
N CYS A 30 -9.89 32.94 26.38
CA CYS A 30 -9.22 33.13 25.09
C CYS A 30 -9.64 32.03 24.11
N SER A 31 -9.30 32.19 22.84
CA SER A 31 -9.51 31.09 21.87
C SER A 31 -8.62 29.90 22.17
N LEU A 32 -9.08 28.71 21.77
CA LEU A 32 -8.30 27.46 21.88
C LEU A 32 -6.94 27.59 21.20
N SER A 33 -6.86 28.27 20.04
CA SER A 33 -5.61 28.53 19.32
C SER A 33 -4.64 29.39 20.13
N THR A 34 -5.14 30.39 20.82
CA THR A 34 -4.33 31.23 21.71
C THR A 34 -3.82 30.43 22.89
N LEU A 35 -4.65 29.55 23.47
CA LEU A 35 -4.25 28.65 24.54
C LEU A 35 -3.11 27.71 24.11
N TYR A 36 -3.24 27.08 22.96
CA TYR A 36 -2.17 26.23 22.41
C TYR A 36 -0.87 26.99 22.20
N ARG A 37 -0.92 28.25 21.73
CA ARG A 37 0.25 29.11 21.54
C ARG A 37 0.92 29.41 22.87
N LEU A 38 0.17 29.75 23.90
CA LEU A 38 0.69 30.02 25.25
C LEU A 38 1.34 28.80 25.89
N PHE A 39 0.71 27.64 25.76
CA PHE A 39 1.26 26.37 26.28
C PHE A 39 2.54 25.96 25.54
N ARG A 40 2.59 26.17 24.22
CA ARG A 40 3.78 25.91 23.42
C ARG A 40 4.94 26.83 23.82
N ALA A 41 4.67 28.12 23.99
CA ALA A 41 5.69 29.11 24.41
C ALA A 41 6.33 28.79 25.76
N ARG A 42 5.64 28.04 26.63
CA ARG A 42 6.12 27.61 27.95
C ARG A 42 6.60 26.16 28.01
N GLY A 43 6.70 25.49 26.87
CA GLY A 43 7.11 24.07 26.81
C GLY A 43 6.14 23.08 27.45
N LEU A 44 4.90 23.53 27.76
CA LEU A 44 3.88 22.69 28.43
C LEU A 44 3.02 21.90 27.45
N ASN A 45 3.24 22.04 26.15
CA ASN A 45 2.57 21.28 25.09
C ASN A 45 3.46 20.12 24.61
N ALA A 46 4.04 19.37 25.55
CA ALA A 46 4.80 18.18 25.22
C ALA A 46 3.86 17.09 24.68
N ARG A 47 4.22 16.50 23.55
CA ARG A 47 3.55 15.28 23.09
C ARG A 47 3.61 14.24 24.21
N ARG A 48 2.49 13.58 24.50
CA ARG A 48 2.49 12.37 25.32
C ARG A 48 3.59 11.46 24.79
N ALA A 49 4.46 10.98 25.67
CA ALA A 49 5.51 10.06 25.27
C ALA A 49 4.89 8.88 24.53
N PRO A 50 5.42 8.50 23.36
CA PRO A 50 4.89 7.35 22.64
C PRO A 50 4.98 6.12 23.56
N THR A 51 3.86 5.43 23.75
CA THR A 51 3.72 4.24 24.60
C THR A 51 4.66 3.09 24.18
N ARG A 52 5.21 3.17 22.98
CA ARG A 52 6.25 2.28 22.45
C ARG A 52 7.32 3.10 21.73
N LYS A 53 8.59 2.84 22.06
CA LYS A 53 9.70 3.31 21.23
C LYS A 53 9.49 2.82 19.80
N ALA A 54 9.60 3.72 18.83
CA ALA A 54 9.58 3.33 17.42
C ALA A 54 10.67 2.26 17.22
N ARG A 55 10.28 1.04 16.86
CA ARG A 55 11.25 0.01 16.45
C ARG A 55 11.92 0.51 15.18
N LEU A 56 13.22 0.69 15.22
CA LEU A 56 14.04 0.84 14.01
C LEU A 56 13.83 -0.44 13.19
N ARG A 57 13.10 -0.31 12.07
CA ARG A 57 12.90 -1.41 11.13
C ARG A 57 14.11 -1.43 10.20
N SER A 58 14.82 -2.55 10.17
CA SER A 58 15.88 -2.75 9.19
C SER A 58 15.29 -2.60 7.77
N ARG A 59 16.08 -2.02 6.87
CA ARG A 59 15.73 -1.98 5.45
C ARG A 59 15.59 -3.42 4.96
N PRO A 60 14.56 -3.78 4.17
CA PRO A 60 14.48 -5.10 3.56
C PRO A 60 15.75 -5.36 2.76
N THR A 61 16.14 -6.62 2.68
CA THR A 61 17.22 -7.03 1.79
C THR A 61 16.81 -6.62 0.37
N ALA A 62 17.62 -5.77 -0.26
CA ALA A 62 17.42 -5.44 -1.66
C ALA A 62 17.80 -6.70 -2.47
N TYR A 63 16.81 -7.32 -3.11
CA TYR A 63 17.06 -8.42 -4.02
C TYR A 63 17.53 -7.85 -5.37
N SER A 64 18.73 -8.23 -5.78
CA SER A 64 19.23 -8.01 -7.14
C SER A 64 19.05 -9.32 -7.92
N ALA A 65 18.63 -9.23 -9.17
CA ALA A 65 18.55 -10.36 -10.08
C ALA A 65 19.70 -10.27 -11.07
N GLU A 66 20.38 -11.38 -11.33
CA GLU A 66 21.46 -11.50 -12.32
C GLU A 66 20.96 -12.09 -13.63
N LYS A 67 19.82 -12.75 -13.62
CA LYS A 67 19.16 -13.35 -14.79
C LYS A 67 17.65 -13.35 -14.63
N PRO A 68 16.89 -13.60 -15.73
CA PRO A 68 15.44 -13.69 -15.68
C PRO A 68 14.94 -14.79 -14.72
N ASN A 69 13.78 -14.54 -14.11
CA ASN A 69 13.08 -15.48 -13.20
C ASN A 69 13.83 -15.79 -11.90
N GLU A 70 14.67 -14.88 -11.43
CA GLU A 70 15.26 -14.94 -10.09
C GLU A 70 14.49 -14.08 -9.08
N VAL A 71 14.02 -12.91 -9.50
CA VAL A 71 13.25 -12.01 -8.65
C VAL A 71 12.09 -11.45 -9.45
N TRP A 72 10.88 -11.69 -8.98
CA TRP A 72 9.69 -11.05 -9.48
C TRP A 72 9.13 -10.07 -8.44
N THR A 73 8.65 -8.93 -8.91
CA THR A 73 7.77 -8.08 -8.11
C THR A 73 6.34 -8.27 -8.57
N TRP A 74 5.39 -8.35 -7.63
CA TRP A 74 3.99 -8.33 -7.99
C TRP A 74 3.23 -7.30 -7.15
N ASP A 75 2.24 -6.71 -7.77
CA ASP A 75 1.46 -5.66 -7.16
C ASP A 75 0.09 -5.54 -7.84
N ILE A 76 -0.83 -4.84 -7.20
CA ILE A 76 -2.20 -4.67 -7.65
C ILE A 76 -2.49 -3.19 -7.81
N THR A 77 -2.95 -2.79 -8.99
CA THR A 77 -3.41 -1.42 -9.21
C THR A 77 -4.90 -1.37 -9.51
N TYR A 78 -5.51 -0.25 -9.13
CA TYR A 78 -6.93 0.00 -9.31
C TYR A 78 -7.18 0.64 -10.67
N LEU A 79 -8.12 0.08 -11.43
CA LEU A 79 -8.64 0.60 -12.69
C LEU A 79 -10.09 1.07 -12.45
N ARG A 80 -10.40 2.32 -12.79
CA ARG A 80 -11.71 2.90 -12.52
C ARG A 80 -12.80 2.21 -13.37
N SER A 81 -13.95 1.92 -12.77
CA SER A 81 -15.17 1.60 -13.51
C SER A 81 -15.86 2.86 -13.99
N SER A 82 -16.36 2.86 -15.24
CA SER A 82 -17.21 3.91 -15.80
C SER A 82 -18.68 3.75 -15.38
N THR A 83 -19.11 2.51 -15.10
CA THR A 83 -20.50 2.18 -14.84
C THR A 83 -20.96 2.59 -13.43
N TYR A 84 -20.07 2.49 -12.43
CA TYR A 84 -20.41 2.79 -11.05
C TYR A 84 -19.34 3.66 -10.39
N THR A 85 -19.75 4.82 -9.89
CA THR A 85 -18.87 5.71 -9.12
C THR A 85 -18.31 5.02 -7.89
N GLY A 86 -16.98 5.04 -7.73
CA GLY A 86 -16.30 4.42 -6.59
C GLY A 86 -16.04 2.92 -6.72
N ARG A 87 -16.48 2.27 -7.81
CA ARG A 87 -16.12 0.89 -8.14
C ARG A 87 -14.80 0.86 -8.93
N PHE A 88 -13.99 -0.16 -8.66
CA PHE A 88 -12.72 -0.39 -9.33
C PHE A 88 -12.61 -1.84 -9.77
N TYR A 89 -11.86 -2.07 -10.85
CA TYR A 89 -11.30 -3.35 -11.22
C TYR A 89 -9.84 -3.41 -10.73
N TYR A 90 -9.31 -4.60 -10.54
CA TYR A 90 -8.04 -4.85 -9.90
C TYR A 90 -7.08 -5.49 -10.89
N ALA A 91 -6.11 -4.72 -11.37
CA ALA A 91 -5.08 -5.25 -12.26
C ALA A 91 -3.90 -5.81 -11.44
N TYR A 92 -3.77 -7.11 -11.47
CA TYR A 92 -2.67 -7.87 -10.89
C TYR A 92 -1.54 -7.96 -11.90
N VAL A 93 -0.36 -7.57 -11.53
CA VAL A 93 0.80 -7.55 -12.45
C VAL A 93 2.03 -8.13 -11.77
N ILE A 94 2.74 -8.98 -12.49
CA ILE A 94 4.06 -9.48 -12.13
C ILE A 94 5.08 -8.91 -13.10
N VAL A 95 6.14 -8.30 -12.58
CA VAL A 95 7.27 -7.78 -13.35
C VAL A 95 8.53 -8.51 -12.94
N ASP A 96 9.28 -9.01 -13.91
CA ASP A 96 10.63 -9.57 -13.68
C ASP A 96 11.64 -8.44 -13.43
N VAL A 97 12.35 -8.50 -12.32
CA VAL A 97 13.27 -7.44 -11.89
C VAL A 97 14.46 -7.30 -12.82
N TYR A 98 14.92 -8.39 -13.41
CA TYR A 98 16.07 -8.37 -14.32
C TYR A 98 15.72 -7.80 -15.70
N SER A 99 14.76 -8.42 -16.37
CA SER A 99 14.41 -8.05 -17.76
C SER A 99 13.47 -6.84 -17.85
N ARG A 100 12.76 -6.49 -16.78
CA ARG A 100 11.68 -5.51 -16.74
C ARG A 100 10.42 -5.94 -17.46
N MET A 101 10.40 -7.12 -18.04
CA MET A 101 9.22 -7.67 -18.72
C MET A 101 8.08 -7.92 -17.74
N VAL A 102 6.88 -7.70 -18.22
CA VAL A 102 5.67 -8.16 -17.55
C VAL A 102 5.53 -9.66 -17.76
N VAL A 103 5.75 -10.41 -16.70
CA VAL A 103 5.64 -11.89 -16.69
C VAL A 103 4.19 -12.33 -16.84
N SER A 104 3.29 -11.64 -16.15
CA SER A 104 1.85 -11.88 -16.17
C SER A 104 1.09 -10.63 -15.77
N ALA A 105 -0.05 -10.40 -16.40
CA ALA A 105 -1.01 -9.38 -16.00
C ALA A 105 -2.42 -9.94 -16.14
N ARG A 106 -3.33 -9.63 -15.21
CA ARG A 106 -4.73 -10.04 -15.22
C ARG A 106 -5.57 -9.02 -14.49
N VAL A 107 -6.81 -8.86 -14.94
CA VAL A 107 -7.78 -7.97 -14.27
C VAL A 107 -8.89 -8.78 -13.65
N PHE A 108 -9.26 -8.43 -12.42
CA PHE A 108 -10.34 -9.05 -11.66
C PHE A 108 -11.33 -8.00 -11.16
N ASP A 109 -12.52 -8.43 -10.81
CA ASP A 109 -13.59 -7.58 -10.25
C ASP A 109 -13.45 -7.36 -8.74
N ALA A 110 -12.57 -8.11 -8.09
CA ALA A 110 -12.30 -8.01 -6.66
C ALA A 110 -10.82 -8.31 -6.34
N ASP A 111 -10.35 -7.82 -5.20
CA ASP A 111 -9.07 -8.22 -4.62
C ASP A 111 -9.31 -9.30 -3.57
N ASN A 112 -8.93 -10.55 -3.90
CA ASN A 112 -9.04 -11.68 -2.99
C ASN A 112 -7.91 -12.71 -3.16
N ALA A 113 -7.78 -13.60 -2.17
CA ALA A 113 -6.73 -14.61 -2.13
C ALA A 113 -6.86 -15.68 -3.22
N ASP A 114 -8.07 -16.04 -3.62
CA ASP A 114 -8.28 -17.10 -4.63
C ASP A 114 -7.80 -16.64 -6.01
N PHE A 115 -8.03 -15.36 -6.34
CA PHE A 115 -7.49 -14.76 -7.55
C PHE A 115 -5.96 -14.67 -7.49
N ALA A 116 -5.38 -14.29 -6.34
CA ALA A 116 -3.94 -14.24 -6.15
C ALA A 116 -3.28 -15.62 -6.33
N VAL A 117 -3.86 -16.66 -5.71
CA VAL A 117 -3.39 -18.06 -5.82
C VAL A 117 -3.42 -18.54 -7.27
N ARG A 118 -4.54 -18.30 -7.98
CA ARG A 118 -4.71 -18.67 -9.37
C ARG A 118 -3.72 -17.94 -10.27
N PHE A 119 -3.62 -16.61 -10.11
CA PHE A 119 -2.74 -15.75 -10.87
C PHE A 119 -1.26 -16.10 -10.74
N LEU A 120 -0.75 -16.26 -9.51
CA LEU A 120 0.62 -16.66 -9.23
C LEU A 120 0.89 -18.09 -9.71
N GLY A 121 -0.03 -19.03 -9.44
CA GLY A 121 0.11 -20.42 -9.87
C GLY A 121 0.19 -20.58 -11.39
N ASP A 122 -0.58 -19.80 -12.15
CA ASP A 122 -0.51 -19.78 -13.61
C ASP A 122 0.85 -19.25 -14.09
N ALA A 123 1.36 -18.18 -13.47
CA ALA A 123 2.66 -17.63 -13.80
C ALA A 123 3.80 -18.64 -13.51
N PHE A 124 3.77 -19.31 -12.36
CA PHE A 124 4.79 -20.32 -12.00
C PHE A 124 4.80 -21.50 -13.01
N ARG A 125 3.62 -21.97 -13.42
CA ARG A 125 3.49 -23.03 -14.43
C ARG A 125 4.00 -22.59 -15.80
N LYS A 126 3.58 -21.39 -16.24
CA LYS A 126 3.97 -20.82 -17.56
C LYS A 126 5.48 -20.73 -17.71
N TYR A 127 6.20 -20.35 -16.67
CA TYR A 127 7.65 -20.15 -16.69
C TYR A 127 8.45 -21.32 -16.11
N GLY A 128 7.79 -22.39 -15.71
CA GLY A 128 8.47 -23.60 -15.20
C GLY A 128 9.35 -23.33 -13.97
N ILE A 129 8.86 -22.50 -13.04
CA ILE A 129 9.63 -22.08 -11.87
C ILE A 129 9.92 -23.28 -10.96
N ARG A 130 11.20 -23.46 -10.61
CA ARG A 130 11.66 -24.56 -9.73
C ARG A 130 11.73 -24.08 -8.27
N PRO A 131 11.57 -25.00 -7.31
CA PRO A 131 11.75 -24.69 -5.89
C PRO A 131 13.12 -24.04 -5.62
N GLY A 132 13.13 -22.97 -4.84
CA GLY A 132 14.35 -22.23 -4.47
C GLY A 132 14.90 -21.30 -5.55
N GLN A 133 14.32 -21.27 -6.76
CA GLN A 133 14.80 -20.45 -7.88
C GLN A 133 14.36 -18.99 -7.75
N LEU A 134 13.13 -18.76 -7.31
CA LEU A 134 12.46 -17.46 -7.41
C LEU A 134 12.25 -16.82 -6.06
N VAL A 135 12.51 -15.52 -5.99
CA VAL A 135 12.05 -14.63 -4.93
C VAL A 135 10.87 -13.82 -5.45
N VAL A 136 9.74 -13.85 -4.75
CA VAL A 136 8.59 -12.98 -5.05
C VAL A 136 8.54 -11.87 -4.03
N HIS A 137 8.64 -10.63 -4.49
CA HIS A 137 8.51 -9.43 -3.68
C HIS A 137 7.15 -8.77 -3.91
N SER A 138 6.48 -8.38 -2.84
CA SER A 138 5.20 -7.66 -2.94
C SER A 138 5.02 -6.64 -1.81
N ASP A 139 4.02 -5.82 -1.96
CA ASP A 139 3.54 -4.98 -0.89
C ASP A 139 2.81 -5.77 0.20
N ASN A 140 2.28 -5.05 1.20
CA ASN A 140 1.59 -5.64 2.35
C ASN A 140 0.07 -5.78 2.14
N GLY A 141 -0.39 -5.96 0.91
CA GLY A 141 -1.81 -6.15 0.58
C GLY A 141 -2.45 -7.34 1.29
N ALA A 142 -3.75 -7.30 1.48
CA ALA A 142 -4.48 -8.36 2.18
C ALA A 142 -4.41 -9.71 1.44
N SER A 143 -4.64 -9.71 0.14
CA SER A 143 -4.52 -10.90 -0.72
C SER A 143 -3.08 -11.43 -0.78
N MET A 144 -2.09 -10.54 -0.68
CA MET A 144 -0.67 -10.88 -0.72
C MET A 144 -0.20 -11.64 0.53
N LYS A 145 -0.81 -11.36 1.67
CA LYS A 145 -0.51 -11.99 2.97
C LYS A 145 -1.51 -13.07 3.37
N ALA A 146 -2.50 -13.32 2.56
CA ALA A 146 -3.51 -14.33 2.85
C ALA A 146 -2.90 -15.72 2.97
N ALA A 147 -3.40 -16.51 3.91
CA ALA A 147 -2.90 -17.86 4.15
C ALA A 147 -2.88 -18.74 2.90
N PRO A 148 -3.88 -18.72 1.99
CA PRO A 148 -3.83 -19.49 0.74
C PRO A 148 -2.67 -19.06 -0.18
N THR A 149 -2.40 -17.76 -0.27
CA THR A 149 -1.28 -17.23 -1.08
C THR A 149 0.06 -17.67 -0.50
N MET A 150 0.23 -17.57 0.80
CA MET A 150 1.45 -18.02 1.49
C MET A 150 1.67 -19.53 1.33
N ALA A 151 0.61 -20.32 1.48
CA ALA A 151 0.68 -21.77 1.28
C ALA A 151 1.07 -22.16 -0.16
N LEU A 152 0.59 -21.42 -1.18
CA LEU A 152 1.01 -21.63 -2.56
C LEU A 152 2.51 -21.39 -2.75
N LEU A 153 3.02 -20.28 -2.20
CA LEU A 153 4.44 -19.91 -2.29
C LEU A 153 5.32 -20.96 -1.61
N GLU A 154 4.97 -21.36 -0.39
CA GLU A 154 5.68 -22.39 0.37
C GLU A 154 5.67 -23.73 -0.36
N LYS A 155 4.51 -24.18 -0.86
CA LYS A 155 4.36 -25.44 -1.63
C LYS A 155 5.27 -25.48 -2.87
N ASN A 156 5.48 -24.33 -3.51
CA ASN A 156 6.34 -24.21 -4.69
C ASN A 156 7.80 -23.88 -4.34
N GLY A 157 8.16 -23.81 -3.06
CA GLY A 157 9.51 -23.46 -2.62
C GLY A 157 9.94 -22.06 -3.02
N ILE A 158 8.99 -21.11 -3.12
CA ILE A 158 9.23 -19.72 -3.50
C ILE A 158 9.61 -18.92 -2.26
N ILE A 159 10.69 -18.17 -2.34
CA ILE A 159 11.08 -17.24 -1.28
C ILE A 159 10.20 -16.00 -1.36
N PHE A 160 9.59 -15.62 -0.24
CA PHE A 160 8.69 -14.50 -0.22
C PHE A 160 9.24 -13.32 0.59
N SER A 161 9.13 -12.12 0.02
CA SER A 161 9.60 -10.88 0.61
C SER A 161 8.49 -9.80 0.57
N HIS A 162 8.37 -9.03 1.64
CA HIS A 162 7.42 -7.93 1.73
C HIS A 162 8.10 -6.57 1.89
N SER A 163 7.50 -5.55 1.30
CA SER A 163 7.81 -4.15 1.58
C SER A 163 7.61 -3.83 3.07
N ARG A 164 8.35 -2.84 3.57
CA ARG A 164 8.11 -2.32 4.92
C ARG A 164 6.75 -1.63 4.97
N PRO A 165 5.97 -1.80 6.03
CA PRO A 165 4.69 -1.11 6.17
C PRO A 165 4.86 0.41 6.07
N ARG A 166 4.10 1.05 5.17
CA ARG A 166 4.08 2.50 4.90
C ARG A 166 5.39 3.06 4.29
N VAL A 167 6.14 2.23 3.58
CA VAL A 167 7.32 2.66 2.81
C VAL A 167 7.07 2.28 1.35
N SER A 168 6.65 3.24 0.54
CA SER A 168 6.33 3.04 -0.88
C SER A 168 7.57 2.67 -1.72
N ASN A 169 8.73 3.23 -1.39
CA ASN A 169 9.96 3.03 -2.15
C ASN A 169 10.56 1.60 -2.08
N ASP A 170 9.88 0.66 -1.43
CA ASP A 170 10.37 -0.72 -1.32
C ASP A 170 9.96 -1.59 -2.52
N ASN A 171 9.00 -1.14 -3.37
CA ASN A 171 8.60 -1.81 -4.62
C ASN A 171 8.65 -0.87 -5.85
N PRO A 172 9.83 -0.31 -6.18
CA PRO A 172 9.96 0.73 -7.20
C PRO A 172 9.65 0.20 -8.63
N TYR A 173 9.79 -1.08 -8.87
CA TYR A 173 9.58 -1.69 -10.19
C TYR A 173 8.10 -1.73 -10.57
N SER A 174 7.24 -2.18 -9.67
CA SER A 174 5.79 -2.17 -9.86
C SER A 174 5.25 -0.74 -9.92
N GLU A 175 5.73 0.16 -9.06
CA GLU A 175 5.33 1.58 -9.09
C GLU A 175 5.69 2.24 -10.43
N SER A 176 6.91 2.02 -10.93
CA SER A 176 7.36 2.54 -12.22
C SER A 176 6.52 1.99 -13.37
N PHE A 177 6.24 0.68 -13.35
CA PHE A 177 5.38 0.04 -14.35
C PHE A 177 3.96 0.64 -14.33
N PHE A 178 3.33 0.78 -13.15
CA PHE A 178 1.99 1.35 -13.06
C PHE A 178 1.91 2.81 -13.48
N ARG A 179 2.98 3.56 -13.27
CA ARG A 179 3.09 4.92 -13.80
C ARG A 179 3.09 4.89 -15.32
N THR A 180 3.89 4.02 -15.94
CA THR A 180 3.93 3.86 -17.40
C THR A 180 2.57 3.40 -17.92
N LEU A 181 1.97 2.36 -17.33
CA LEU A 181 0.65 1.85 -17.68
C LEU A 181 -0.43 2.95 -17.72
N LYS A 182 -0.47 3.82 -16.72
CA LYS A 182 -1.54 4.81 -16.56
C LYS A 182 -1.30 6.14 -17.28
N TYR A 183 -0.04 6.45 -17.58
CA TYR A 183 0.35 7.79 -18.09
C TYR A 183 1.18 7.75 -19.37
N SER A 184 1.40 6.58 -19.98
CA SER A 184 2.02 6.47 -21.30
C SER A 184 1.10 7.04 -22.36
N GLY A 185 1.67 7.85 -23.26
CA GLY A 185 0.90 8.47 -24.33
C GLY A 185 0.40 7.49 -25.41
N ASP A 186 0.99 6.30 -25.50
CA ASP A 186 0.74 5.34 -26.58
C ASP A 186 -0.52 4.48 -26.34
N CYS A 187 -0.88 4.25 -25.05
CA CYS A 187 -2.10 3.55 -24.63
C CYS A 187 -2.86 4.41 -23.63
N LEU A 188 -3.62 5.37 -24.11
CA LEU A 188 -4.33 6.31 -23.24
C LEU A 188 -5.27 5.58 -22.28
N TYR A 189 -5.03 5.76 -20.99
CA TYR A 189 -5.94 5.33 -19.94
C TYR A 189 -7.30 6.02 -20.14
N PRO A 190 -8.43 5.27 -20.24
CA PRO A 190 -9.75 5.87 -20.46
C PRO A 190 -10.10 6.83 -19.31
N ARG A 191 -10.42 8.08 -19.66
CA ARG A 191 -10.76 9.13 -18.67
C ARG A 191 -11.93 8.75 -17.80
N ASP A 192 -12.94 8.09 -18.38
CA ASP A 192 -14.17 7.69 -17.72
C ASP A 192 -14.04 6.33 -17.03
N GLY A 193 -12.96 5.59 -17.29
CA GLY A 193 -12.76 4.23 -16.82
C GLY A 193 -13.27 3.17 -17.78
N PHE A 194 -13.47 1.95 -17.29
CA PHE A 194 -13.84 0.77 -18.08
C PHE A 194 -15.28 0.35 -17.78
N ASN A 195 -16.01 -0.11 -18.80
CA ASN A 195 -17.39 -0.55 -18.66
C ASN A 195 -17.50 -1.95 -18.05
N SER A 196 -16.50 -2.79 -18.27
CA SER A 196 -16.47 -4.16 -17.76
C SER A 196 -15.04 -4.60 -17.39
N VAL A 197 -14.94 -5.72 -16.68
CA VAL A 197 -13.66 -6.34 -16.34
C VAL A 197 -12.95 -6.86 -17.60
N GLU A 198 -13.71 -7.35 -18.57
CA GLU A 198 -13.20 -7.86 -19.85
C GLU A 198 -12.55 -6.73 -20.68
N GLU A 199 -13.20 -5.55 -20.72
CA GLU A 199 -12.64 -4.38 -21.40
C GLU A 199 -11.35 -3.93 -20.73
N ALA A 200 -11.31 -3.87 -19.41
CA ALA A 200 -10.11 -3.55 -18.65
C ALA A 200 -9.00 -4.59 -18.84
N GLU A 201 -9.35 -5.88 -18.90
CA GLU A 201 -8.40 -6.96 -19.20
C GLU A 201 -7.82 -6.81 -20.59
N GLN A 202 -8.64 -6.60 -21.63
CA GLN A 202 -8.19 -6.41 -23.01
C GLN A 202 -7.24 -5.22 -23.14
N TRP A 203 -7.57 -4.12 -22.47
CA TRP A 203 -6.71 -2.93 -22.47
C TRP A 203 -5.35 -3.20 -21.81
N VAL A 204 -5.33 -3.88 -20.66
CA VAL A 204 -4.09 -4.27 -19.97
C VAL A 204 -3.26 -5.21 -20.85
N GLN A 205 -3.88 -6.21 -21.49
CA GLN A 205 -3.16 -7.16 -22.35
C GLN A 205 -2.55 -6.46 -23.56
N SER A 206 -3.29 -5.60 -24.27
CA SER A 206 -2.76 -4.80 -25.38
C SER A 206 -1.58 -3.92 -24.97
N PHE A 207 -1.66 -3.33 -23.77
CA PHE A 207 -0.53 -2.56 -23.23
C PHE A 207 0.68 -3.46 -22.98
N VAL A 208 0.49 -4.62 -22.37
CA VAL A 208 1.59 -5.56 -22.05
C VAL A 208 2.26 -6.08 -23.31
N GLU A 209 1.49 -6.39 -24.38
CA GLU A 209 2.03 -6.80 -25.67
C GLU A 209 2.93 -5.74 -26.32
N HIS A 210 2.55 -4.46 -26.15
CA HIS A 210 3.36 -3.35 -26.65
C HIS A 210 4.58 -3.06 -25.76
N TYR A 211 4.45 -3.27 -24.45
CA TYR A 211 5.48 -2.95 -23.46
C TYR A 211 6.63 -3.96 -23.47
N ASN A 212 6.36 -5.27 -23.69
CA ASN A 212 7.33 -6.35 -23.71
C ASN A 212 8.10 -6.47 -25.04
#